data_89a1dfd1f30b74491ae6129cd582545a
#
_entry.id   89a1dfd1f30b74491ae6129cd582545a
#
_cell.length_a   1.000
_cell.length_b   1.000
_cell.length_c   1.000
_cell.angle_alpha   90.00
_cell.angle_beta   90.00
_cell.angle_gamma   90.00
#
_symmetry.space_group_name_H-M   'P 1'
#
loop_
_entity.id
_entity.type
_entity.pdbx_description
1 polymer ?
#
loop_
_entity_poly.entity_id
_entity_poly.type
_entity_poly.pdbx_seq_one_letter_code
_entity_poly.pdbx_strand_id
1 'polypeptide(L)'
;LKVQAAVRIFDSKPDIAKMLANGDVENLARTVEIGGTDFDHDENTRKEAVDALGSLADQRAVDPLIGALQDENERVRLSAVAALKRHEAFDPLVNAMHVNDSGVRRAAVEALGQLGNPRAVLPLTETLADDDRRVRAASVEALAKLDEPSVDPLIHELQVTDSQARRAAAEALGQLGNPRAVLPLIAALKDQDWHVSFAAACALKQFNDPRSLEPFIEVLSEGATDVRRVAAEALGQLGNPRAVEPLVRTLYAENSDVRRAAAEALGQLGNPRAVEPLVEVLSDRYKNVREVAAWALGQLGNTQAVGPLIRALEDPYSDVREVAAWALGQLGDSRALNPLNEALKDDNQRVQKAAAHALKNIASKSSHSKHSITIT
;
A
#
# COMPACT_ATOMS: atom_id res chain seq x y z
N LEU A 1 57.07 8.16 -20.67
CA LEU A 1 57.46 7.04 -21.55
C LEU A 1 57.09 5.67 -20.96
N LYS A 2 55.83 5.49 -20.46
CA LYS A 2 55.27 4.18 -20.08
C LYS A 2 53.72 4.13 -20.28
N VAL A 3 53.18 4.92 -21.22
CA VAL A 3 51.72 4.99 -21.44
C VAL A 3 51.32 4.54 -22.88
N GLN A 4 52.24 3.86 -23.59
CA GLN A 4 51.96 3.40 -24.96
C GLN A 4 52.22 1.90 -25.12
N ALA A 5 51.46 1.08 -24.44
CA ALA A 5 51.24 -0.31 -24.81
C ALA A 5 49.86 -0.75 -24.38
N ALA A 6 48.83 0.00 -24.75
CA ALA A 6 47.48 -0.58 -24.83
C ALA A 6 47.49 -1.47 -26.08
N VAL A 7 47.79 -2.74 -25.89
CA VAL A 7 47.71 -3.77 -26.92
C VAL A 7 46.28 -3.78 -27.40
N ARG A 8 46.06 -3.60 -28.72
CA ARG A 8 44.77 -3.95 -29.36
C ARG A 8 44.43 -5.39 -29.02
N ILE A 9 43.49 -5.61 -28.13
CA ILE A 9 43.15 -6.95 -27.64
C ILE A 9 42.22 -7.67 -28.62
N PHE A 10 41.49 -6.90 -29.46
CA PHE A 10 40.65 -7.45 -30.52
C PHE A 10 40.85 -6.67 -31.81
N ASP A 11 41.15 -7.36 -32.94
CA ASP A 11 41.21 -6.78 -34.26
C ASP A 11 39.82 -6.56 -34.91
N SER A 12 38.75 -7.08 -34.28
CA SER A 12 37.35 -6.99 -34.71
C SER A 12 36.42 -6.96 -33.49
N LYS A 13 35.14 -6.59 -33.71
CA LYS A 13 34.12 -6.66 -32.65
C LYS A 13 34.11 -8.08 -32.04
N PRO A 14 34.10 -8.20 -30.69
CA PRO A 14 34.11 -9.49 -30.03
C PRO A 14 32.88 -10.33 -30.39
N ASP A 15 33.08 -11.59 -30.69
CA ASP A 15 32.02 -12.57 -30.93
C ASP A 15 31.60 -13.19 -29.60
N ILE A 16 30.69 -12.47 -28.87
CA ILE A 16 30.19 -12.86 -27.55
C ILE A 16 29.55 -14.24 -27.60
N ALA A 17 28.78 -14.55 -28.64
CA ALA A 17 28.12 -15.85 -28.79
C ALA A 17 29.11 -17.00 -28.85
N LYS A 18 30.23 -16.82 -29.59
CA LYS A 18 31.31 -17.81 -29.68
C LYS A 18 32.07 -17.96 -28.37
N MET A 19 32.36 -16.84 -27.68
CA MET A 19 32.99 -16.86 -26.35
C MET A 19 32.12 -17.60 -25.33
N LEU A 20 30.81 -17.33 -25.31
CA LEU A 20 29.87 -18.01 -24.47
C LEU A 20 29.81 -19.51 -24.77
N ALA A 21 29.72 -19.89 -26.06
CA ALA A 21 29.68 -21.28 -26.48
C ALA A 21 30.92 -22.09 -26.07
N ASN A 22 32.08 -21.39 -26.00
CA ASN A 22 33.37 -21.99 -25.60
C ASN A 22 33.60 -21.92 -24.05
N GLY A 23 32.74 -21.27 -23.29
CA GLY A 23 32.97 -21.01 -21.87
C GLY A 23 34.17 -20.11 -21.58
N ASP A 24 34.45 -19.16 -22.47
CA ASP A 24 35.64 -18.31 -22.43
C ASP A 24 35.46 -17.12 -21.49
N VAL A 25 35.48 -17.39 -20.19
CA VAL A 25 35.30 -16.38 -19.12
C VAL A 25 36.34 -15.26 -19.23
N GLU A 26 37.59 -15.59 -19.60
CA GLU A 26 38.69 -14.61 -19.62
C GLU A 26 38.47 -13.53 -20.68
N ASN A 27 38.10 -13.92 -21.90
CA ASN A 27 37.85 -12.94 -22.97
C ASN A 27 36.52 -12.20 -22.76
N LEU A 28 35.51 -12.84 -22.19
CA LEU A 28 34.27 -12.15 -21.76
C LEU A 28 34.57 -11.11 -20.68
N ALA A 29 35.40 -11.43 -19.68
CA ALA A 29 35.81 -10.52 -18.63
C ALA A 29 36.56 -9.30 -19.18
N ARG A 30 37.51 -9.53 -20.08
CA ARG A 30 38.26 -8.45 -20.77
C ARG A 30 37.29 -7.55 -21.55
N THR A 31 36.25 -8.10 -22.19
CA THR A 31 35.26 -7.31 -22.93
C THR A 31 34.46 -6.38 -22.00
N VAL A 32 34.23 -6.77 -20.75
CA VAL A 32 33.58 -5.94 -19.73
C VAL A 32 34.53 -4.87 -19.20
N GLU A 33 35.80 -5.19 -18.92
CA GLU A 33 36.78 -4.31 -18.27
C GLU A 33 37.26 -3.15 -19.15
N ILE A 34 37.23 -3.30 -20.49
CA ILE A 34 37.73 -2.28 -21.40
C ILE A 34 36.71 -1.17 -21.61
N GLY A 35 36.61 -0.29 -20.63
CA GLY A 35 35.97 1.02 -20.72
C GLY A 35 36.87 1.99 -21.47
N GLY A 36 36.57 2.23 -22.72
CA GLY A 36 37.00 3.36 -23.56
C GLY A 36 38.47 3.67 -23.70
N THR A 37 39.05 3.48 -24.88
CA THR A 37 39.79 4.49 -25.62
C THR A 37 40.03 4.14 -27.10
N ASP A 38 39.87 2.90 -27.53
CA ASP A 38 39.98 2.60 -28.95
C ASP A 38 39.10 1.39 -29.33
N PHE A 39 38.15 1.64 -30.20
CA PHE A 39 37.21 0.72 -30.85
C PHE A 39 36.10 0.10 -29.95
N ASP A 40 34.94 0.76 -30.00
CA ASP A 40 33.60 0.15 -30.03
C ASP A 40 33.31 -1.06 -29.13
N HIS A 41 33.70 -1.02 -27.88
CA HIS A 41 32.90 -1.72 -26.88
C HIS A 41 31.74 -0.82 -26.49
N ASP A 42 30.81 -0.67 -27.47
CA ASP A 42 29.55 0.01 -27.19
C ASP A 42 28.87 -0.62 -25.96
N GLU A 43 28.05 0.14 -25.33
CA GLU A 43 27.29 -0.32 -24.15
C GLU A 43 26.59 -1.67 -24.36
N ASN A 44 26.18 -1.97 -25.61
CA ASN A 44 25.52 -3.21 -25.95
C ASN A 44 26.48 -4.39 -25.91
N THR A 45 27.69 -4.23 -26.41
CA THR A 45 28.72 -5.27 -26.37
C THR A 45 29.17 -5.59 -24.96
N ARG A 46 29.36 -4.55 -24.09
CA ARG A 46 29.65 -4.76 -22.66
C ARG A 46 28.51 -5.47 -21.96
N LYS A 47 27.27 -5.03 -22.22
CA LYS A 47 26.07 -5.67 -21.65
C LYS A 47 25.94 -7.14 -22.09
N GLU A 48 26.12 -7.44 -23.39
CA GLU A 48 26.08 -8.82 -23.88
C GLU A 48 27.14 -9.69 -23.21
N ALA A 49 28.35 -9.16 -22.98
CA ALA A 49 29.43 -9.87 -22.27
C ALA A 49 29.05 -10.14 -20.79
N VAL A 50 28.44 -9.16 -20.12
CA VAL A 50 27.91 -9.31 -18.75
C VAL A 50 26.81 -10.37 -18.70
N ASP A 51 25.88 -10.35 -19.65
CA ASP A 51 24.81 -11.35 -19.72
C ASP A 51 25.36 -12.76 -20.00
N ALA A 52 26.39 -12.87 -20.84
CA ALA A 52 27.09 -14.11 -21.12
C ALA A 52 27.79 -14.66 -19.88
N LEU A 53 28.56 -13.82 -19.16
CA LEU A 53 29.19 -14.19 -17.89
C LEU A 53 28.15 -14.67 -16.86
N GLY A 54 27.01 -13.97 -16.77
CA GLY A 54 25.91 -14.38 -15.88
C GLY A 54 25.21 -15.68 -16.28
N SER A 55 25.45 -16.19 -17.49
CA SER A 55 24.88 -17.47 -17.98
C SER A 55 25.83 -18.65 -17.79
N LEU A 56 27.11 -18.38 -17.53
CA LEU A 56 28.12 -19.42 -17.28
C LEU A 56 28.06 -19.83 -15.81
N ALA A 57 28.05 -21.13 -15.55
CA ALA A 57 28.13 -21.67 -14.18
C ALA A 57 29.61 -21.72 -13.70
N ASP A 58 30.32 -20.58 -13.80
CA ASP A 58 31.74 -20.48 -13.48
C ASP A 58 32.00 -19.33 -12.48
N GLN A 59 32.51 -19.67 -11.29
CA GLN A 59 32.81 -18.72 -10.21
C GLN A 59 33.82 -17.62 -10.65
N ARG A 60 34.64 -17.87 -11.65
CA ARG A 60 35.57 -16.88 -12.21
C ARG A 60 34.83 -15.68 -12.84
N ALA A 61 33.56 -15.83 -13.16
CA ALA A 61 32.73 -14.74 -13.68
C ALA A 61 32.37 -13.68 -12.61
N VAL A 62 32.45 -14.01 -11.33
CA VAL A 62 31.98 -13.14 -10.24
C VAL A 62 32.80 -11.85 -10.16
N ASP A 63 34.13 -11.92 -10.18
CA ASP A 63 34.98 -10.73 -10.08
C ASP A 63 34.78 -9.73 -11.23
N PRO A 64 34.73 -10.14 -12.52
CA PRO A 64 34.36 -9.25 -13.62
C PRO A 64 32.97 -8.63 -13.49
N LEU A 65 32.01 -9.37 -12.97
CA LEU A 65 30.66 -8.87 -12.71
C LEU A 65 30.62 -7.83 -11.59
N ILE A 66 31.47 -7.96 -10.56
CA ILE A 66 31.65 -6.93 -9.54
C ILE A 66 32.23 -5.65 -10.17
N GLY A 67 33.21 -5.76 -11.05
CA GLY A 67 33.75 -4.64 -11.82
C GLY A 67 32.67 -3.92 -12.65
N ALA A 68 31.79 -4.68 -13.29
CA ALA A 68 30.69 -4.14 -14.11
C ALA A 68 29.64 -3.34 -13.31
N LEU A 69 29.59 -3.45 -11.99
CA LEU A 69 28.75 -2.59 -11.15
C LEU A 69 29.20 -1.11 -11.17
N GLN A 70 30.39 -0.82 -11.62
CA GLN A 70 30.97 0.52 -11.75
C GLN A 70 30.91 1.05 -13.19
N ASP A 71 30.29 0.33 -14.15
CA ASP A 71 30.22 0.76 -15.56
C ASP A 71 29.52 2.12 -15.67
N GLU A 72 29.97 2.93 -16.62
CA GLU A 72 29.37 4.24 -16.89
C GLU A 72 27.90 4.14 -17.33
N ASN A 73 27.53 3.05 -18.01
CA ASN A 73 26.17 2.82 -18.51
C ASN A 73 25.30 2.07 -17.50
N GLU A 74 24.16 2.64 -17.13
CA GLU A 74 23.20 2.06 -16.18
C GLU A 74 22.74 0.64 -16.58
N ARG A 75 22.52 0.40 -17.87
CA ARG A 75 22.04 -0.91 -18.36
C ARG A 75 23.06 -2.03 -18.12
N VAL A 76 24.37 -1.70 -18.23
CA VAL A 76 25.45 -2.64 -17.91
C VAL A 76 25.48 -2.93 -16.42
N ARG A 77 25.41 -1.88 -15.57
CA ARG A 77 25.37 -2.05 -14.10
C ARG A 77 24.20 -2.93 -13.65
N LEU A 78 22.99 -2.67 -14.16
CA LEU A 78 21.80 -3.47 -13.83
C LEU A 78 21.92 -4.93 -14.33
N SER A 79 22.52 -5.13 -15.50
CA SER A 79 22.80 -6.47 -16.01
C SER A 79 23.78 -7.22 -15.12
N ALA A 80 24.79 -6.53 -14.57
CA ALA A 80 25.73 -7.11 -13.62
C ALA A 80 25.06 -7.58 -12.33
N VAL A 81 24.14 -6.81 -11.77
CA VAL A 81 23.34 -7.25 -10.61
C VAL A 81 22.56 -8.52 -10.93
N ALA A 82 21.88 -8.55 -12.09
CA ALA A 82 21.12 -9.73 -12.50
C ALA A 82 22.01 -10.97 -12.71
N ALA A 83 23.22 -10.77 -13.21
CA ALA A 83 24.21 -11.82 -13.38
C ALA A 83 24.73 -12.33 -12.03
N LEU A 84 25.11 -11.43 -11.11
CA LEU A 84 25.54 -11.77 -9.74
C LEU A 84 24.45 -12.54 -8.97
N LYS A 85 23.18 -12.19 -9.17
CA LYS A 85 22.07 -12.94 -8.60
C LYS A 85 22.01 -14.37 -9.14
N ARG A 86 22.22 -14.59 -10.45
CA ARG A 86 22.25 -15.95 -11.03
C ARG A 86 23.38 -16.81 -10.45
N HIS A 87 24.51 -16.16 -10.10
CA HIS A 87 25.63 -16.80 -9.41
C HIS A 87 25.41 -16.97 -7.89
N GLU A 88 24.29 -16.52 -7.36
CA GLU A 88 24.01 -16.50 -5.92
C GLU A 88 25.12 -15.79 -5.12
N ALA A 89 25.74 -14.79 -5.73
CA ALA A 89 26.90 -14.07 -5.21
C ALA A 89 26.47 -13.09 -4.10
N PHE A 90 26.23 -13.61 -2.91
CA PHE A 90 25.63 -12.90 -1.79
C PHE A 90 26.44 -11.66 -1.38
N ASP A 91 27.72 -11.83 -1.02
CA ASP A 91 28.55 -10.72 -0.53
C ASP A 91 28.78 -9.60 -1.59
N PRO A 92 29.01 -9.92 -2.89
CA PRO A 92 28.97 -8.93 -3.97
C PRO A 92 27.66 -8.15 -4.10
N LEU A 93 26.50 -8.81 -3.92
CA LEU A 93 25.21 -8.12 -3.93
C LEU A 93 25.04 -7.21 -2.71
N VAL A 94 25.51 -7.62 -1.52
CA VAL A 94 25.54 -6.74 -0.33
C VAL A 94 26.39 -5.51 -0.61
N ASN A 95 27.57 -5.66 -1.18
CA ASN A 95 28.42 -4.52 -1.55
C ASN A 95 27.77 -3.59 -2.58
N ALA A 96 27.01 -4.15 -3.52
CA ALA A 96 26.28 -3.37 -4.53
C ALA A 96 25.17 -2.48 -3.94
N MET A 97 24.70 -2.75 -2.72
CA MET A 97 23.75 -1.87 -2.01
C MET A 97 24.36 -0.54 -1.53
N HIS A 98 25.69 -0.41 -1.56
CA HIS A 98 26.41 0.77 -1.05
C HIS A 98 27.04 1.63 -2.16
N VAL A 99 26.79 1.32 -3.43
CA VAL A 99 27.32 2.12 -4.56
C VAL A 99 26.52 3.44 -4.72
N ASN A 100 27.12 4.42 -5.40
CA ASN A 100 26.48 5.74 -5.58
C ASN A 100 25.19 5.69 -6.41
N ASP A 101 25.07 4.76 -7.34
CA ASP A 101 23.89 4.64 -8.23
C ASP A 101 22.72 3.99 -7.52
N SER A 102 21.64 4.74 -7.32
CA SER A 102 20.43 4.24 -6.64
C SER A 102 19.71 3.14 -7.43
N GLY A 103 19.85 3.11 -8.77
CA GLY A 103 19.33 2.03 -9.61
C GLY A 103 20.01 0.70 -9.31
N VAL A 104 21.34 0.71 -9.16
CA VAL A 104 22.12 -0.47 -8.76
C VAL A 104 21.81 -0.89 -7.34
N ARG A 105 21.75 0.07 -6.37
CA ARG A 105 21.38 -0.26 -4.99
C ARG A 105 20.03 -0.94 -4.92
N ARG A 106 19.02 -0.39 -5.61
CA ARG A 106 17.68 -0.97 -5.68
C ARG A 106 17.70 -2.38 -6.26
N ALA A 107 18.39 -2.59 -7.41
CA ALA A 107 18.45 -3.90 -8.04
C ALA A 107 19.15 -4.93 -7.16
N ALA A 108 20.20 -4.54 -6.42
CA ALA A 108 20.87 -5.40 -5.44
C ALA A 108 19.96 -5.80 -4.29
N VAL A 109 19.20 -4.86 -3.74
CA VAL A 109 18.18 -5.10 -2.71
C VAL A 109 17.12 -6.10 -3.21
N GLU A 110 16.57 -5.87 -4.40
CA GLU A 110 15.59 -6.78 -5.03
C GLU A 110 16.18 -8.18 -5.25
N ALA A 111 17.45 -8.27 -5.69
CA ALA A 111 18.14 -9.54 -5.90
C ALA A 111 18.31 -10.31 -4.58
N LEU A 112 18.75 -9.65 -3.51
CA LEU A 112 18.92 -10.26 -2.18
C LEU A 112 17.59 -10.73 -1.59
N GLY A 113 16.51 -9.95 -1.75
CA GLY A 113 15.17 -10.38 -1.35
C GLY A 113 14.67 -11.61 -2.13
N GLN A 114 15.03 -11.71 -3.42
CA GLN A 114 14.66 -12.87 -4.26
C GLN A 114 15.51 -14.11 -3.99
N LEU A 115 16.75 -13.96 -3.50
CA LEU A 115 17.58 -15.08 -3.05
C LEU A 115 17.04 -15.74 -1.77
N GLY A 116 16.26 -15.01 -0.99
CA GLY A 116 15.64 -15.56 0.21
C GLY A 116 16.61 -15.96 1.32
N ASN A 117 17.86 -15.48 1.27
CA ASN A 117 18.86 -15.81 2.27
C ASN A 117 18.67 -14.99 3.54
N PRO A 118 18.42 -15.60 4.73
CA PRO A 118 18.22 -14.87 5.99
C PRO A 118 19.39 -13.96 6.39
N ARG A 119 20.61 -14.22 5.93
CA ARG A 119 21.77 -13.34 6.14
C ARG A 119 21.56 -11.94 5.57
N ALA A 120 20.65 -11.77 4.61
CA ALA A 120 20.35 -10.48 4.00
C ALA A 120 19.53 -9.56 4.92
N VAL A 121 18.93 -10.07 6.00
CA VAL A 121 18.05 -9.26 6.88
C VAL A 121 18.77 -8.02 7.40
N LEU A 122 19.91 -8.16 8.04
CA LEU A 122 20.65 -7.02 8.58
C LEU A 122 21.12 -6.03 7.51
N PRO A 123 21.78 -6.44 6.42
CA PRO A 123 22.11 -5.52 5.32
C PRO A 123 20.88 -4.80 4.73
N LEU A 124 19.76 -5.49 4.58
CA LEU A 124 18.53 -4.90 4.05
C LEU A 124 17.87 -3.90 5.03
N THR A 125 18.01 -4.09 6.34
CA THR A 125 17.50 -3.11 7.33
C THR A 125 18.26 -1.79 7.23
N GLU A 126 19.57 -1.80 6.96
CA GLU A 126 20.37 -0.59 6.76
C GLU A 126 19.84 0.26 5.59
N THR A 127 19.33 -0.37 4.54
CA THR A 127 18.78 0.33 3.36
C THR A 127 17.38 0.91 3.55
N LEU A 128 16.74 0.69 4.71
CA LEU A 128 15.49 1.39 5.08
C LEU A 128 15.70 2.89 5.30
N ALA A 129 16.93 3.33 5.57
CA ALA A 129 17.34 4.73 5.68
C ALA A 129 17.96 5.30 4.37
N ASP A 130 17.91 4.57 3.25
CA ASP A 130 18.49 5.05 1.98
C ASP A 130 17.87 6.37 1.52
N ASP A 131 18.69 7.26 0.97
CA ASP A 131 18.23 8.55 0.45
C ASP A 131 17.19 8.41 -0.68
N ASP A 132 17.33 7.40 -1.54
CA ASP A 132 16.38 7.15 -2.63
C ASP A 132 15.15 6.38 -2.13
N ARG A 133 13.99 7.00 -2.26
CA ARG A 133 12.69 6.40 -1.89
C ARG A 133 12.45 5.02 -2.54
N ARG A 134 12.96 4.80 -3.77
CA ARG A 134 12.74 3.53 -4.49
C ARG A 134 13.59 2.41 -3.89
N VAL A 135 14.77 2.73 -3.36
CA VAL A 135 15.60 1.78 -2.61
C VAL A 135 14.91 1.39 -1.31
N ARG A 136 14.41 2.38 -0.53
CA ARG A 136 13.66 2.10 0.70
C ARG A 136 12.44 1.19 0.46
N ALA A 137 11.66 1.48 -0.60
CA ALA A 137 10.50 0.65 -0.96
C ALA A 137 10.89 -0.79 -1.33
N ALA A 138 11.97 -0.95 -2.10
CA ALA A 138 12.50 -2.28 -2.44
C ALA A 138 12.98 -3.04 -1.19
N SER A 139 13.56 -2.34 -0.20
CA SER A 139 14.01 -2.94 1.07
C SER A 139 12.83 -3.47 1.90
N VAL A 140 11.73 -2.70 1.96
CA VAL A 140 10.47 -3.14 2.59
C VAL A 140 9.97 -4.45 1.95
N GLU A 141 9.90 -4.49 0.62
CA GLU A 141 9.45 -5.69 -0.10
C GLU A 141 10.42 -6.87 0.06
N ALA A 142 11.72 -6.61 0.06
CA ALA A 142 12.74 -7.64 0.24
C ALA A 142 12.68 -8.26 1.64
N LEU A 143 12.57 -7.43 2.68
CA LEU A 143 12.45 -7.88 4.07
C LEU A 143 11.13 -8.64 4.30
N ALA A 144 10.04 -8.21 3.68
CA ALA A 144 8.77 -8.94 3.73
C ALA A 144 8.87 -10.35 3.12
N LYS A 145 9.68 -10.54 2.08
CA LYS A 145 9.93 -11.87 1.48
C LYS A 145 10.79 -12.78 2.33
N LEU A 146 11.59 -12.24 3.25
CA LEU A 146 12.43 -13.02 4.17
C LEU A 146 11.66 -13.53 5.40
N ASP A 147 10.43 -13.07 5.59
CA ASP A 147 9.47 -13.54 6.59
C ASP A 147 9.99 -13.45 8.05
N GLU A 148 9.79 -14.49 8.87
CA GLU A 148 10.07 -14.50 10.32
C GLU A 148 11.45 -13.96 10.73
N PRO A 149 12.57 -14.25 10.05
CA PRO A 149 13.86 -13.70 10.39
C PRO A 149 13.94 -12.18 10.43
N SER A 150 13.05 -11.48 9.70
CA SER A 150 13.02 -10.02 9.60
C SER A 150 12.28 -9.34 10.75
N VAL A 151 11.46 -10.07 11.51
CA VAL A 151 10.54 -9.49 12.51
C VAL A 151 11.29 -8.73 13.62
N ASP A 152 12.24 -9.38 14.31
CA ASP A 152 12.95 -8.76 15.42
C ASP A 152 13.84 -7.58 15.00
N PRO A 153 14.63 -7.68 13.91
CA PRO A 153 15.36 -6.53 13.37
C PRO A 153 14.44 -5.35 12.99
N LEU A 154 13.29 -5.59 12.37
CA LEU A 154 12.34 -4.54 12.03
C LEU A 154 11.67 -3.92 13.27
N ILE A 155 11.38 -4.71 14.30
CA ILE A 155 10.89 -4.18 15.59
C ILE A 155 11.93 -3.26 16.22
N HIS A 156 13.22 -3.63 16.14
CA HIS A 156 14.31 -2.76 16.62
C HIS A 156 14.38 -1.45 15.82
N GLU A 157 14.21 -1.54 14.51
CA GLU A 157 14.26 -0.40 13.59
C GLU A 157 13.15 0.63 13.84
N LEU A 158 12.02 0.26 14.44
CA LEU A 158 10.99 1.22 14.89
C LEU A 158 11.48 2.22 15.95
N GLN A 159 12.67 2.01 16.54
CA GLN A 159 13.19 2.83 17.65
C GLN A 159 14.44 3.63 17.29
N VAL A 160 14.93 3.54 16.05
CA VAL A 160 16.11 4.28 15.59
C VAL A 160 15.81 5.78 15.42
N THR A 161 16.89 6.58 15.32
CA THR A 161 16.76 8.04 15.22
C THR A 161 16.15 8.49 13.89
N ASP A 162 16.47 7.80 12.79
CA ASP A 162 16.00 8.15 11.45
C ASP A 162 14.51 7.83 11.27
N SER A 163 13.69 8.85 10.97
CA SER A 163 12.24 8.66 10.80
C SER A 163 11.86 7.91 9.53
N GLN A 164 12.69 7.98 8.47
CA GLN A 164 12.43 7.24 7.24
C GLN A 164 12.61 5.73 7.47
N ALA A 165 13.66 5.36 8.23
CA ALA A 165 13.89 3.98 8.63
C ALA A 165 12.74 3.47 9.52
N ARG A 166 12.32 4.23 10.56
CA ARG A 166 11.18 3.84 11.40
C ARG A 166 9.89 3.64 10.59
N ARG A 167 9.62 4.58 9.65
CA ARG A 167 8.47 4.48 8.76
C ARG A 167 8.53 3.22 7.91
N ALA A 168 9.67 2.97 7.24
CA ALA A 168 9.86 1.81 6.38
C ALA A 168 9.76 0.49 7.18
N ALA A 169 10.26 0.46 8.41
CA ALA A 169 10.10 -0.66 9.32
C ALA A 169 8.62 -0.93 9.66
N ALA A 170 7.83 0.12 9.94
CA ALA A 170 6.40 -0.04 10.18
C ALA A 170 5.65 -0.58 8.95
N GLU A 171 5.98 -0.10 7.75
CA GLU A 171 5.44 -0.59 6.48
C GLU A 171 5.81 -2.09 6.26
N ALA A 172 7.07 -2.47 6.49
CA ALA A 172 7.53 -3.85 6.34
C ALA A 172 6.86 -4.81 7.34
N LEU A 173 6.74 -4.40 8.60
CA LEU A 173 6.04 -5.17 9.62
C LEU A 173 4.55 -5.37 9.29
N GLY A 174 3.92 -4.35 8.69
CA GLY A 174 2.56 -4.46 8.18
C GLY A 174 2.42 -5.51 7.07
N GLN A 175 3.35 -5.54 6.13
CA GLN A 175 3.37 -6.52 5.04
C GLN A 175 3.64 -7.96 5.52
N LEU A 176 4.54 -8.11 6.51
CA LEU A 176 4.83 -9.40 7.13
C LEU A 176 3.61 -10.01 7.85
N GLY A 177 2.75 -9.18 8.42
CA GLY A 177 1.56 -9.66 9.12
C GLY A 177 1.85 -10.46 10.39
N ASN A 178 3.07 -10.39 10.96
CA ASN A 178 3.43 -11.17 12.15
C ASN A 178 2.84 -10.55 13.43
N PRO A 179 2.03 -11.29 14.24
CA PRO A 179 1.37 -10.74 15.44
C PRO A 179 2.32 -10.18 16.52
N ARG A 180 3.61 -10.51 16.50
CA ARG A 180 4.64 -9.96 17.41
C ARG A 180 4.84 -8.46 17.18
N ALA A 181 4.55 -7.96 15.95
CA ALA A 181 4.67 -6.56 15.60
C ALA A 181 3.57 -5.66 16.19
N VAL A 182 2.44 -6.23 16.63
CA VAL A 182 1.26 -5.44 17.04
C VAL A 182 1.59 -4.46 18.17
N LEU A 183 2.20 -4.90 19.27
CA LEU A 183 2.55 -4.01 20.38
C LEU A 183 3.60 -2.96 20.03
N PRO A 184 4.70 -3.29 19.33
CA PRO A 184 5.63 -2.28 18.78
C PRO A 184 4.96 -1.25 17.87
N LEU A 185 4.07 -1.67 16.97
CA LEU A 185 3.33 -0.76 16.09
C LEU A 185 2.34 0.12 16.86
N ILE A 186 1.72 -0.40 17.93
CA ILE A 186 0.89 0.41 18.83
C ILE A 186 1.72 1.53 19.47
N ALA A 187 2.94 1.25 19.90
CA ALA A 187 3.85 2.28 20.41
C ALA A 187 4.20 3.32 19.34
N ALA A 188 4.41 2.89 18.10
CA ALA A 188 4.73 3.74 16.95
C ALA A 188 3.55 4.65 16.51
N LEU A 189 2.31 4.40 16.94
CA LEU A 189 1.19 5.34 16.73
C LEU A 189 1.43 6.71 17.37
N LYS A 190 2.29 6.81 18.37
CA LYS A 190 2.65 8.03 19.09
C LYS A 190 3.99 8.63 18.65
N ASP A 191 4.52 8.18 17.51
CA ASP A 191 5.77 8.71 16.96
C ASP A 191 5.67 10.22 16.70
N GLN A 192 6.79 10.93 16.93
CA GLN A 192 6.88 12.36 16.69
C GLN A 192 6.72 12.72 15.20
N ASP A 193 7.15 11.83 14.31
CA ASP A 193 6.97 11.97 12.86
C ASP A 193 5.62 11.35 12.46
N TRP A 194 4.71 12.18 11.94
CA TRP A 194 3.37 11.75 11.57
C TRP A 194 3.36 10.70 10.44
N HIS A 195 4.40 10.62 9.60
CA HIS A 195 4.50 9.58 8.58
C HIS A 195 4.75 8.20 9.21
N VAL A 196 5.50 8.15 10.32
CA VAL A 196 5.72 6.91 11.08
C VAL A 196 4.42 6.45 11.74
N SER A 197 3.74 7.38 12.45
CA SER A 197 2.45 7.05 13.09
C SER A 197 1.37 6.67 12.07
N PHE A 198 1.39 7.28 10.87
CA PHE A 198 0.51 6.89 9.77
C PHE A 198 0.81 5.48 9.24
N ALA A 199 2.09 5.15 9.00
CA ALA A 199 2.49 3.82 8.57
C ALA A 199 2.12 2.74 9.60
N ALA A 200 2.34 3.04 10.89
CA ALA A 200 1.94 2.16 12.00
C ALA A 200 0.42 1.95 12.05
N ALA A 201 -0.37 3.01 11.84
CA ALA A 201 -1.83 2.91 11.80
C ALA A 201 -2.31 2.05 10.62
N CYS A 202 -1.72 2.23 9.44
CA CYS A 202 -2.01 1.42 8.27
C CYS A 202 -1.68 -0.06 8.49
N ALA A 203 -0.52 -0.35 9.09
CA ALA A 203 -0.12 -1.70 9.45
C ALA A 203 -1.10 -2.34 10.44
N LEU A 204 -1.41 -1.66 11.54
CA LEU A 204 -2.35 -2.15 12.57
C LEU A 204 -3.76 -2.37 12.03
N LYS A 205 -4.21 -1.53 11.09
CA LYS A 205 -5.49 -1.73 10.40
C LYS A 205 -5.51 -3.04 9.61
N GLN A 206 -4.40 -3.42 8.96
CA GLN A 206 -4.29 -4.70 8.24
C GLN A 206 -4.31 -5.90 9.20
N PHE A 207 -3.68 -5.78 10.37
CA PHE A 207 -3.72 -6.82 11.40
C PHE A 207 -5.14 -7.07 11.94
N ASN A 208 -5.97 -6.04 11.99
CA ASN A 208 -7.31 -6.09 12.59
C ASN A 208 -7.31 -6.74 13.99
N ASP A 209 -6.28 -6.45 14.79
CA ASP A 209 -6.08 -7.05 16.11
C ASP A 209 -6.85 -6.27 17.18
N PRO A 210 -7.65 -6.94 18.03
CA PRO A 210 -8.42 -6.28 19.09
C PRO A 210 -7.61 -5.44 20.07
N ARG A 211 -6.30 -5.72 20.23
CA ARG A 211 -5.39 -4.92 21.08
C ARG A 211 -5.24 -3.49 20.60
N SER A 212 -5.51 -3.23 19.31
CA SER A 212 -5.46 -1.89 18.70
C SER A 212 -6.65 -1.01 19.02
N LEU A 213 -7.72 -1.53 19.64
CA LEU A 213 -8.97 -0.80 19.90
C LEU A 213 -8.73 0.49 20.69
N GLU A 214 -8.18 0.40 21.89
CA GLU A 214 -7.95 1.57 22.74
C GLU A 214 -6.93 2.54 22.16
N PRO A 215 -5.77 2.07 21.61
CA PRO A 215 -4.84 2.93 20.89
C PRO A 215 -5.49 3.72 19.74
N PHE A 216 -6.36 3.12 18.94
CA PHE A 216 -7.06 3.83 17.88
C PHE A 216 -8.09 4.83 18.42
N ILE A 217 -8.79 4.51 19.51
CA ILE A 217 -9.71 5.46 20.18
C ILE A 217 -8.94 6.69 20.66
N GLU A 218 -7.76 6.51 21.23
CA GLU A 218 -6.89 7.61 21.69
C GLU A 218 -6.45 8.50 20.52
N VAL A 219 -6.00 7.88 19.43
CA VAL A 219 -5.57 8.57 18.22
C VAL A 219 -6.67 9.41 17.57
N LEU A 220 -7.95 9.03 17.69
CA LEU A 220 -9.06 9.83 17.13
C LEU A 220 -9.09 11.26 17.69
N SER A 221 -8.65 11.47 18.93
CA SER A 221 -8.66 12.80 19.58
C SER A 221 -7.38 13.61 19.34
N GLU A 222 -6.21 12.95 19.28
CA GLU A 222 -4.92 13.63 19.37
C GLU A 222 -4.01 13.41 18.15
N GLY A 223 -4.36 12.49 17.26
CA GLY A 223 -3.55 12.12 16.10
C GLY A 223 -3.54 13.15 14.96
N ALA A 224 -2.54 13.07 14.10
CA ALA A 224 -2.54 13.79 12.83
C ALA A 224 -3.76 13.40 11.98
N THR A 225 -4.20 14.28 11.09
CA THR A 225 -5.44 14.10 10.30
C THR A 225 -5.52 12.75 9.59
N ASP A 226 -4.45 12.35 8.90
CA ASP A 226 -4.43 11.07 8.18
C ASP A 226 -4.44 9.86 9.12
N VAL A 227 -3.77 9.97 10.28
CA VAL A 227 -3.77 8.92 11.30
C VAL A 227 -5.17 8.76 11.91
N ARG A 228 -5.85 9.88 12.22
CA ARG A 228 -7.25 9.89 12.70
C ARG A 228 -8.20 9.24 11.70
N ARG A 229 -8.04 9.52 10.40
CA ARG A 229 -8.83 8.89 9.33
C ARG A 229 -8.62 7.38 9.32
N VAL A 230 -7.37 6.90 9.30
CA VAL A 230 -7.06 5.46 9.33
C VAL A 230 -7.57 4.80 10.61
N ALA A 231 -7.45 5.48 11.75
CA ALA A 231 -7.98 4.97 13.03
C ALA A 231 -9.50 4.80 12.99
N ALA A 232 -10.24 5.77 12.43
CA ALA A 232 -11.69 5.65 12.26
C ALA A 232 -12.07 4.44 11.39
N GLU A 233 -11.39 4.28 10.24
CA GLU A 233 -11.60 3.13 9.35
C GLU A 233 -11.29 1.79 10.05
N ALA A 234 -10.18 1.72 10.79
CA ALA A 234 -9.78 0.53 11.55
C ALA A 234 -10.79 0.16 12.64
N LEU A 235 -11.31 1.16 13.35
CA LEU A 235 -12.34 0.96 14.39
C LEU A 235 -13.65 0.42 13.81
N GLY A 236 -14.04 0.86 12.61
CA GLY A 236 -15.16 0.28 11.86
C GLY A 236 -14.95 -1.20 11.55
N GLN A 237 -13.77 -1.56 11.05
CA GLN A 237 -13.39 -2.94 10.73
C GLN A 237 -13.31 -3.85 11.97
N LEU A 238 -12.77 -3.34 13.09
CA LEU A 238 -12.72 -4.07 14.36
C LEU A 238 -14.12 -4.45 14.89
N GLY A 239 -15.15 -3.74 14.49
CA GLY A 239 -16.53 -4.06 14.83
C GLY A 239 -16.88 -3.95 16.33
N ASN A 240 -16.03 -3.30 17.13
CA ASN A 240 -16.23 -3.25 18.58
C ASN A 240 -17.14 -2.08 18.97
N PRO A 241 -18.29 -2.34 19.69
CA PRO A 241 -19.25 -1.30 20.08
C PRO A 241 -18.65 -0.18 20.94
N ARG A 242 -17.54 -0.38 21.63
CA ARG A 242 -16.87 0.67 22.43
C ARG A 242 -16.35 1.83 21.56
N ALA A 243 -16.15 1.61 20.25
CA ALA A 243 -15.75 2.64 19.32
C ALA A 243 -16.87 3.63 18.94
N VAL A 244 -18.14 3.29 19.19
CA VAL A 244 -19.30 4.08 18.73
C VAL A 244 -19.24 5.51 19.25
N GLU A 245 -19.11 5.72 20.56
CA GLU A 245 -19.10 7.05 21.17
C GLU A 245 -17.90 7.91 20.73
N PRO A 246 -16.66 7.38 20.69
CA PRO A 246 -15.54 8.09 20.10
C PRO A 246 -15.77 8.48 18.63
N LEU A 247 -16.31 7.59 17.80
CA LEU A 247 -16.60 7.87 16.40
C LEU A 247 -17.72 8.90 16.22
N VAL A 248 -18.75 8.89 17.08
CA VAL A 248 -19.79 9.94 17.09
C VAL A 248 -19.17 11.31 17.33
N ARG A 249 -18.29 11.45 18.30
CA ARG A 249 -17.55 12.72 18.49
C ARG A 249 -16.72 13.11 17.26
N THR A 250 -16.17 12.14 16.57
CA THR A 250 -15.34 12.35 15.37
C THR A 250 -16.17 12.83 14.17
N LEU A 251 -17.49 12.64 14.14
CA LEU A 251 -18.36 13.22 13.10
C LEU A 251 -18.32 14.75 13.06
N TYR A 252 -17.86 15.40 14.11
CA TYR A 252 -17.74 16.86 14.19
C TYR A 252 -16.30 17.37 14.03
N ALA A 253 -15.38 16.53 13.55
CA ALA A 253 -13.99 16.91 13.27
C ALA A 253 -13.92 18.00 12.18
N GLU A 254 -12.89 18.84 12.23
CA GLU A 254 -12.70 19.92 11.24
C GLU A 254 -12.51 19.37 9.82
N ASN A 255 -11.72 18.33 9.67
CA ASN A 255 -11.40 17.72 8.38
C ASN A 255 -12.53 16.80 7.88
N SER A 256 -12.96 17.02 6.64
CA SER A 256 -14.06 16.26 6.02
C SER A 256 -13.76 14.77 5.80
N ASP A 257 -12.50 14.40 5.53
CA ASP A 257 -12.15 13.00 5.33
C ASP A 257 -12.20 12.20 6.63
N VAL A 258 -11.88 12.86 7.76
CA VAL A 258 -12.02 12.28 9.09
C VAL A 258 -13.51 12.09 9.43
N ARG A 259 -14.37 13.11 9.17
CA ARG A 259 -15.82 12.98 9.36
C ARG A 259 -16.42 11.87 8.51
N ARG A 260 -16.02 11.81 7.23
CA ARG A 260 -16.45 10.75 6.29
C ARG A 260 -16.08 9.36 6.80
N ALA A 261 -14.83 9.17 7.23
CA ALA A 261 -14.36 7.89 7.76
C ALA A 261 -15.11 7.48 9.04
N ALA A 262 -15.40 8.45 9.92
CA ALA A 262 -16.20 8.20 11.12
C ALA A 262 -17.64 7.79 10.79
N ALA A 263 -18.29 8.46 9.82
CA ALA A 263 -19.63 8.09 9.37
C ALA A 263 -19.66 6.69 8.75
N GLU A 264 -18.68 6.35 7.94
CA GLU A 264 -18.53 5.03 7.34
C GLU A 264 -18.36 3.94 8.42
N ALA A 265 -17.45 4.17 9.37
CA ALA A 265 -17.22 3.26 10.49
C ALA A 265 -18.46 3.04 11.34
N LEU A 266 -19.24 4.07 11.62
CA LEU A 266 -20.50 3.97 12.35
C LEU A 266 -21.56 3.16 11.60
N GLY A 267 -21.61 3.30 10.26
CA GLY A 267 -22.45 2.47 9.40
C GLY A 267 -22.05 0.98 9.46
N GLN A 268 -20.75 0.69 9.44
CA GLN A 268 -20.21 -0.68 9.57
C GLN A 268 -20.49 -1.30 10.95
N LEU A 269 -20.37 -0.51 12.01
CA LEU A 269 -20.66 -0.95 13.39
C LEU A 269 -22.14 -1.30 13.62
N GLY A 270 -23.04 -0.74 12.85
CA GLY A 270 -24.47 -1.08 12.92
C GLY A 270 -25.16 -0.69 14.23
N ASN A 271 -24.59 0.20 15.03
CA ASN A 271 -25.13 0.54 16.36
C ASN A 271 -26.20 1.65 16.27
N PRO A 272 -27.44 1.41 16.77
CA PRO A 272 -28.53 2.39 16.66
C PRO A 272 -28.25 3.76 17.30
N ARG A 273 -27.33 3.87 18.25
CA ARG A 273 -26.93 5.15 18.86
C ARG A 273 -26.32 6.14 17.87
N ALA A 274 -25.85 5.64 16.72
CA ALA A 274 -25.28 6.48 15.67
C ALA A 274 -26.34 7.16 14.79
N VAL A 275 -27.62 6.78 14.87
CA VAL A 275 -28.66 7.26 13.95
C VAL A 275 -28.84 8.78 14.05
N GLU A 276 -29.07 9.31 15.25
CA GLU A 276 -29.28 10.75 15.42
C GLU A 276 -28.09 11.61 15.02
N PRO A 277 -26.85 11.30 15.45
CA PRO A 277 -25.66 12.01 14.96
C PRO A 277 -25.48 11.94 13.43
N LEU A 278 -25.74 10.80 12.81
CA LEU A 278 -25.63 10.65 11.36
C LEU A 278 -26.72 11.44 10.60
N VAL A 279 -27.91 11.59 11.19
CA VAL A 279 -28.96 12.45 10.65
C VAL A 279 -28.51 13.92 10.61
N GLU A 280 -27.82 14.42 11.62
CA GLU A 280 -27.24 15.77 11.61
C GLU A 280 -26.20 15.93 10.49
N VAL A 281 -25.39 14.92 10.26
CA VAL A 281 -24.34 14.90 9.24
C VAL A 281 -24.88 14.87 7.80
N LEU A 282 -26.17 14.53 7.58
CA LEU A 282 -26.82 14.72 6.27
C LEU A 282 -26.84 16.19 5.82
N SER A 283 -26.57 17.14 6.72
CA SER A 283 -26.47 18.58 6.42
C SER A 283 -25.02 19.08 6.33
N ASP A 284 -24.02 18.17 6.28
CA ASP A 284 -22.60 18.56 6.14
C ASP A 284 -22.38 19.39 4.88
N ARG A 285 -21.46 20.36 4.97
CA ARG A 285 -21.09 21.23 3.84
C ARG A 285 -20.46 20.45 2.65
N TYR A 286 -19.81 19.32 2.91
CA TYR A 286 -19.17 18.51 1.91
C TYR A 286 -20.07 17.33 1.47
N LYS A 287 -20.29 17.23 0.16
CA LYS A 287 -21.18 16.20 -0.43
C LYS A 287 -20.77 14.76 -0.09
N ASN A 288 -19.44 14.49 -0.09
CA ASN A 288 -18.91 13.16 0.23
C ASN A 288 -19.19 12.72 1.68
N VAL A 289 -19.31 13.67 2.60
CA VAL A 289 -19.70 13.38 3.98
C VAL A 289 -21.21 13.08 4.05
N ARG A 290 -22.06 13.89 3.39
CA ARG A 290 -23.51 13.66 3.31
C ARG A 290 -23.86 12.33 2.65
N GLU A 291 -23.17 12.01 1.56
CA GLU A 291 -23.30 10.73 0.84
C GLU A 291 -23.05 9.52 1.76
N VAL A 292 -21.94 9.52 2.47
CA VAL A 292 -21.59 8.43 3.38
C VAL A 292 -22.53 8.38 4.59
N ALA A 293 -22.99 9.53 5.09
CA ALA A 293 -24.00 9.57 6.16
C ALA A 293 -25.32 8.92 5.71
N ALA A 294 -25.79 9.20 4.49
CA ALA A 294 -26.98 8.57 3.91
C ALA A 294 -26.79 7.05 3.77
N TRP A 295 -25.62 6.61 3.30
CA TRP A 295 -25.27 5.19 3.23
C TRP A 295 -25.29 4.52 4.61
N ALA A 296 -24.63 5.13 5.60
CA ALA A 296 -24.57 4.62 6.95
C ALA A 296 -25.96 4.47 7.58
N LEU A 297 -26.84 5.46 7.38
CA LEU A 297 -28.24 5.38 7.84
C LEU A 297 -29.02 4.25 7.17
N GLY A 298 -28.76 3.99 5.88
CA GLY A 298 -29.32 2.84 5.17
C GLY A 298 -28.85 1.51 5.76
N GLN A 299 -27.58 1.40 6.13
CA GLN A 299 -27.01 0.21 6.78
C GLN A 299 -27.58 -0.01 8.18
N LEU A 300 -27.77 1.05 8.95
CA LEU A 300 -28.36 0.97 10.31
C LEU A 300 -29.82 0.49 10.30
N GLY A 301 -30.54 0.64 9.23
CA GLY A 301 -31.88 0.12 9.06
C GLY A 301 -32.95 0.76 9.99
N ASN A 302 -32.65 1.89 10.62
CA ASN A 302 -33.56 2.54 11.57
C ASN A 302 -34.52 3.52 10.87
N THR A 303 -35.83 3.28 11.03
CA THR A 303 -36.90 4.07 10.38
C THR A 303 -37.00 5.53 10.84
N GLN A 304 -36.32 5.94 11.89
CA GLN A 304 -36.16 7.36 12.29
C GLN A 304 -35.41 8.18 11.20
N ALA A 305 -34.55 7.53 10.40
CA ALA A 305 -33.83 8.18 9.30
C ALA A 305 -34.68 8.46 8.06
N VAL A 306 -35.91 7.90 7.96
CA VAL A 306 -36.76 8.02 6.73
C VAL A 306 -37.03 9.47 6.36
N GLY A 307 -37.51 10.30 7.30
CA GLY A 307 -37.78 11.72 7.03
C GLY A 307 -36.55 12.52 6.61
N PRO A 308 -35.42 12.43 7.32
CA PRO A 308 -34.15 13.02 6.89
C PRO A 308 -33.66 12.54 5.51
N LEU A 309 -33.75 11.26 5.19
CA LEU A 309 -33.35 10.70 3.91
C LEU A 309 -34.27 11.13 2.75
N ILE A 310 -35.58 11.33 3.02
CA ILE A 310 -36.51 11.93 2.04
C ILE A 310 -36.03 13.34 1.67
N ARG A 311 -35.61 14.16 2.63
CA ARG A 311 -35.06 15.49 2.31
C ARG A 311 -33.75 15.40 1.51
N ALA A 312 -32.93 14.38 1.77
CA ALA A 312 -31.69 14.15 1.03
C ALA A 312 -31.92 13.74 -0.46
N LEU A 313 -33.15 13.34 -0.86
CA LEU A 313 -33.52 13.18 -2.28
C LEU A 313 -33.54 14.52 -3.04
N GLU A 314 -33.52 15.65 -2.34
CA GLU A 314 -33.47 16.99 -2.93
C GLU A 314 -32.06 17.61 -2.87
N ASP A 315 -31.03 16.83 -2.52
CA ASP A 315 -29.64 17.32 -2.45
C ASP A 315 -29.18 17.85 -3.84
N PRO A 316 -28.44 18.95 -3.88
CA PRO A 316 -27.89 19.50 -5.13
C PRO A 316 -27.04 18.49 -5.93
N TYR A 317 -26.40 17.53 -5.25
CA TYR A 317 -25.52 16.55 -5.86
C TYR A 317 -26.23 15.20 -6.05
N SER A 318 -26.20 14.72 -7.28
CA SER A 318 -26.84 13.46 -7.67
C SER A 318 -26.28 12.23 -6.92
N ASP A 319 -25.01 12.24 -6.54
CA ASP A 319 -24.41 11.14 -5.75
C ASP A 319 -25.11 10.99 -4.40
N VAL A 320 -25.41 12.11 -3.72
CA VAL A 320 -26.15 12.10 -2.45
C VAL A 320 -27.60 11.64 -2.65
N ARG A 321 -28.30 12.17 -3.71
CA ARG A 321 -29.67 11.76 -4.04
C ARG A 321 -29.78 10.27 -4.35
N GLU A 322 -28.82 9.72 -5.10
CA GLU A 322 -28.73 8.30 -5.44
C GLU A 322 -28.63 7.42 -4.17
N VAL A 323 -27.70 7.76 -3.28
CA VAL A 323 -27.48 7.00 -2.04
C VAL A 323 -28.66 7.15 -1.08
N ALA A 324 -29.30 8.34 -1.02
CA ALA A 324 -30.53 8.55 -0.24
C ALA A 324 -31.68 7.66 -0.74
N ALA A 325 -31.88 7.56 -2.07
CA ALA A 325 -32.89 6.66 -2.65
C ALA A 325 -32.59 5.19 -2.30
N TRP A 326 -31.33 4.76 -2.42
CA TRP A 326 -30.90 3.42 -2.04
C TRP A 326 -31.17 3.15 -0.53
N ALA A 327 -30.80 4.09 0.34
CA ALA A 327 -30.99 3.96 1.78
C ALA A 327 -32.48 3.82 2.15
N LEU A 328 -33.36 4.62 1.53
CA LEU A 328 -34.83 4.51 1.71
C LEU A 328 -35.35 3.12 1.30
N GLY A 329 -34.79 2.54 0.22
CA GLY A 329 -35.10 1.17 -0.20
C GLY A 329 -34.63 0.13 0.81
N GLN A 330 -33.48 0.35 1.48
CA GLN A 330 -33.01 -0.51 2.56
C GLN A 330 -33.90 -0.43 3.80
N LEU A 331 -34.36 0.75 4.17
CA LEU A 331 -35.28 0.93 5.29
C LEU A 331 -36.65 0.27 5.03
N GLY A 332 -37.12 0.27 3.81
CA GLY A 332 -38.36 -0.42 3.43
C GLY A 332 -39.65 0.26 3.91
N ASP A 333 -39.60 1.50 4.36
CA ASP A 333 -40.75 2.22 4.96
C ASP A 333 -41.63 2.82 3.88
N SER A 334 -42.96 2.62 4.01
CA SER A 334 -43.96 3.09 3.04
C SER A 334 -44.04 4.61 2.89
N ARG A 335 -43.56 5.39 3.86
CA ARG A 335 -43.49 6.86 3.79
C ARG A 335 -42.58 7.33 2.65
N ALA A 336 -41.65 6.51 2.19
CA ALA A 336 -40.75 6.82 1.10
C ALA A 336 -41.35 6.62 -0.31
N LEU A 337 -42.53 5.97 -0.43
CA LEU A 337 -43.11 5.61 -1.75
C LEU A 337 -43.34 6.82 -2.65
N ASN A 338 -44.01 7.86 -2.16
CA ASN A 338 -44.30 9.06 -2.97
C ASN A 338 -43.03 9.83 -3.32
N PRO A 339 -42.10 10.15 -2.36
CA PRO A 339 -40.83 10.78 -2.70
C PRO A 339 -39.99 10.00 -3.71
N LEU A 340 -39.94 8.68 -3.60
CA LEU A 340 -39.21 7.83 -4.56
C LEU A 340 -39.87 7.80 -5.95
N ASN A 341 -41.21 7.89 -6.04
CA ASN A 341 -41.88 8.04 -7.33
C ASN A 341 -41.55 9.37 -8.02
N GLU A 342 -41.39 10.47 -7.28
CA GLU A 342 -40.88 11.73 -7.85
C GLU A 342 -39.41 11.60 -8.28
N ALA A 343 -38.59 10.90 -7.54
CA ALA A 343 -37.18 10.64 -7.89
C ALA A 343 -36.98 9.78 -9.15
N LEU A 344 -38.05 9.09 -9.65
CA LEU A 344 -38.00 8.46 -10.97
C LEU A 344 -37.91 9.47 -12.13
N LYS A 345 -38.22 10.75 -11.86
CA LYS A 345 -38.12 11.84 -12.83
C LYS A 345 -36.87 12.70 -12.68
N ASP A 346 -35.96 12.28 -11.81
CA ASP A 346 -34.70 12.98 -11.58
C ASP A 346 -33.94 13.22 -12.91
N ASP A 347 -33.17 14.29 -12.99
CA ASP A 347 -32.31 14.61 -14.12
C ASP A 347 -31.16 13.61 -14.31
N ASN A 348 -30.76 12.89 -13.26
CA ASN A 348 -29.71 11.91 -13.27
C ASN A 348 -30.25 10.47 -13.35
N GLN A 349 -29.81 9.74 -14.36
CA GLN A 349 -30.26 8.36 -14.61
C GLN A 349 -29.90 7.39 -13.46
N ARG A 350 -28.81 7.65 -12.71
CA ARG A 350 -28.41 6.80 -11.57
C ARG A 350 -29.42 6.94 -10.42
N VAL A 351 -29.89 8.18 -10.17
CA VAL A 351 -30.95 8.45 -9.18
C VAL A 351 -32.26 7.77 -9.57
N GLN A 352 -32.68 7.88 -10.85
CA GLN A 352 -33.87 7.19 -11.36
C GLN A 352 -33.81 5.68 -11.12
N LYS A 353 -32.65 5.05 -11.44
CA LYS A 353 -32.44 3.60 -11.23
C LYS A 353 -32.47 3.23 -9.75
N ALA A 354 -31.83 4.02 -8.88
CA ALA A 354 -31.83 3.80 -7.44
C ALA A 354 -33.24 3.90 -6.87
N ALA A 355 -34.01 4.90 -7.29
CA ALA A 355 -35.43 5.06 -6.90
C ALA A 355 -36.29 3.88 -7.34
N ALA A 356 -36.16 3.43 -8.60
CA ALA A 356 -36.90 2.27 -9.10
C ALA A 356 -36.58 0.99 -8.31
N HIS A 357 -35.30 0.78 -8.00
CA HIS A 357 -34.87 -0.35 -7.18
C HIS A 357 -35.41 -0.28 -5.75
N ALA A 358 -35.37 0.91 -5.14
CA ALA A 358 -35.90 1.16 -3.80
C ALA A 358 -37.41 0.88 -3.72
N LEU A 359 -38.19 1.35 -4.69
CA LEU A 359 -39.63 1.07 -4.77
C LEU A 359 -39.92 -0.43 -4.83
N LYS A 360 -39.16 -1.18 -5.66
CA LYS A 360 -39.27 -2.64 -5.74
C LYS A 360 -38.97 -3.32 -4.40
N ASN A 361 -37.94 -2.87 -3.69
CA ASN A 361 -37.57 -3.41 -2.38
C ASN A 361 -38.67 -3.16 -1.34
N ILE A 362 -39.25 -1.96 -1.30
CA ILE A 362 -40.35 -1.63 -0.37
C ILE A 362 -41.57 -2.51 -0.66
N ALA A 363 -41.95 -2.68 -1.93
CA ALA A 363 -43.06 -3.53 -2.31
C ALA A 363 -42.88 -5.00 -1.91
N SER A 364 -41.68 -5.53 -2.11
CA SER A 364 -41.35 -6.92 -1.72
C SER A 364 -41.43 -7.14 -0.20
N LYS A 365 -40.86 -6.21 0.60
CA LYS A 365 -40.94 -6.28 2.07
C LYS A 365 -42.38 -6.22 2.58
N SER A 366 -43.24 -5.40 1.95
CA SER A 366 -44.66 -5.27 2.29
C SER A 366 -45.48 -6.54 2.01
N SER A 367 -45.13 -7.29 0.94
CA SER A 367 -45.81 -8.55 0.59
C SER A 367 -45.45 -9.69 1.57
N HIS A 368 -44.20 -9.79 2.02
CA HIS A 368 -43.77 -10.79 3.00
C HIS A 368 -44.40 -10.57 4.39
N SER A 369 -44.56 -9.30 4.81
CA SER A 369 -45.22 -8.97 6.09
C SER A 369 -46.70 -9.40 6.10
N LYS A 370 -47.38 -9.31 4.96
CA LYS A 370 -48.80 -9.75 4.87
C LYS A 370 -48.97 -11.27 4.92
N HIS A 371 -48.03 -12.06 4.42
CA HIS A 371 -48.09 -13.52 4.44
C HIS A 371 -47.81 -14.12 5.84
N SER A 372 -47.01 -13.43 6.67
CA SER A 372 -46.71 -13.89 8.04
C SER A 372 -47.87 -13.69 9.03
N ILE A 373 -48.85 -12.82 8.70
CA ILE A 373 -50.01 -12.54 9.60
C ILE A 373 -51.18 -13.50 9.34
N THR A 374 -51.12 -14.28 8.22
CA THR A 374 -52.23 -15.19 7.84
C THR A 374 -52.05 -16.62 8.35
N ILE A 375 -51.03 -16.94 9.13
CA ILE A 375 -50.71 -18.28 9.66
C ILE A 375 -50.71 -18.29 11.22
N THR A 376 -51.42 -17.42 11.84
CA THR A 376 -51.82 -17.48 13.27
C THR A 376 -53.35 -17.41 13.31
#